data_d90fcb96256110a1b9010ec68fb73329
#
_entry.id   d90fcb96256110a1b9010ec68fb73329
#
_cell.length_a   1.000
_cell.length_b   1.000
_cell.length_c   1.000
_cell.angle_alpha   90.00
_cell.angle_beta   90.00
_cell.angle_gamma   90.00
#
_symmetry.space_group_name_H-M   'P 1'
#
loop_
_entity.id
_entity.type
_entity.pdbx_description
1 polymer ?
#
loop_
_entity_poly.entity_id
_entity_poly.type
_entity_poly.pdbx_seq_one_letter_code
_entity_poly.pdbx_strand_id
1 'polypeptide(L)'
;MALISKTGAALEALTVEDVELIDPNAAHSPGEIYFGSILAPWPNRLDGGRYQLAGKEFVAGNLDASNNANHGLVFDRVFEEVSANETEVVLSYEFGADPGYPFRVGLAVTYELIAGGLKVGATATNRGEITAPFAIGFHPYFLAPEPFELSGAFTTVIQTDSRMLPITKAPVDGLSYTGGEIDTCYLGASEVSLKTAGFEIAIELEKNLNHFMFYRPGPDQGESMIAIEPMSSLANAFHNEIAEHLLEPGQTREFSFAIRMR
;
A
#
# COMPACT_ATOMS: atom_id res chain seq x y z
N MET A 1 -18.91 -2.04 8.44
CA MET A 1 -18.49 -0.68 8.91
C MET A 1 -17.01 -0.50 8.58
N ALA A 2 -16.61 0.69 8.11
CA ALA A 2 -15.20 1.04 7.99
C ALA A 2 -14.94 2.37 8.70
N LEU A 3 -13.79 2.50 9.38
CA LEU A 3 -13.31 3.74 9.98
C LEU A 3 -12.11 4.22 9.13
N ILE A 4 -12.25 5.42 8.57
CA ILE A 4 -11.24 6.02 7.71
C ILE A 4 -10.74 7.30 8.36
N SER A 5 -9.44 7.38 8.59
CA SER A 5 -8.76 8.59 9.07
C SER A 5 -8.49 9.55 7.91
N LYS A 6 -8.61 10.85 8.17
CA LYS A 6 -8.12 11.86 7.22
C LYS A 6 -6.59 11.93 7.17
N THR A 7 -5.90 11.53 8.24
CA THR A 7 -4.44 11.43 8.25
C THR A 7 -4.02 10.18 7.48
N GLY A 8 -3.22 10.35 6.44
CA GLY A 8 -2.79 9.27 5.55
C GLY A 8 -3.90 8.63 4.72
N ALA A 9 -5.14 9.18 4.76
CA ALA A 9 -6.36 8.54 4.27
C ALA A 9 -6.44 7.08 4.77
N ALA A 10 -6.09 6.83 6.03
CA ALA A 10 -5.82 5.49 6.55
C ALA A 10 -7.10 4.70 6.84
N LEU A 11 -7.11 3.41 6.48
CA LEU A 11 -8.13 2.44 6.89
C LEU A 11 -7.80 1.94 8.30
N GLU A 12 -8.43 2.52 9.32
CA GLU A 12 -8.14 2.23 10.74
C GLU A 12 -8.97 1.09 11.32
N ALA A 13 -10.17 0.83 10.78
CA ALA A 13 -10.99 -0.31 11.17
C ALA A 13 -11.83 -0.83 10.02
N LEU A 14 -12.09 -2.12 10.02
CA LEU A 14 -13.01 -2.77 9.10
C LEU A 14 -13.76 -3.90 9.81
N THR A 15 -15.10 -3.79 9.83
CA THR A 15 -16.01 -4.85 10.27
C THR A 15 -16.95 -5.20 9.12
N VAL A 16 -17.00 -6.46 8.73
CA VAL A 16 -17.89 -6.99 7.69
C VAL A 16 -18.75 -8.08 8.29
N GLU A 17 -20.07 -7.99 8.14
CA GLU A 17 -21.03 -8.98 8.66
C GLU A 17 -20.81 -9.32 10.15
N ASP A 18 -20.57 -8.25 10.98
CA ASP A 18 -20.26 -8.32 12.41
C ASP A 18 -18.93 -9.00 12.76
N VAL A 19 -18.09 -9.32 11.76
CA VAL A 19 -16.74 -9.85 11.96
C VAL A 19 -15.73 -8.71 11.85
N GLU A 20 -14.92 -8.50 12.87
CA GLU A 20 -13.82 -7.55 12.89
C GLU A 20 -12.64 -8.12 12.11
N LEU A 21 -12.22 -7.40 11.06
CA LEU A 21 -11.09 -7.75 10.19
C LEU A 21 -9.87 -6.90 10.47
N ILE A 22 -10.07 -5.64 10.90
CA ILE A 22 -9.03 -4.66 11.24
C ILE A 22 -9.42 -4.04 12.58
N ASP A 23 -8.54 -4.19 13.58
CA ASP A 23 -8.76 -3.67 14.94
C ASP A 23 -8.39 -2.18 15.02
N PRO A 24 -9.34 -1.29 15.36
CA PRO A 24 -9.05 0.13 15.50
C PRO A 24 -8.03 0.48 16.59
N ASN A 25 -7.86 -0.38 17.60
CA ASN A 25 -6.88 -0.14 18.66
C ASN A 25 -5.43 -0.37 18.18
N ALA A 26 -5.24 -1.12 17.14
CA ALA A 26 -3.92 -1.40 16.58
C ALA A 26 -3.33 -0.18 15.87
N ALA A 27 -4.16 0.69 15.28
CA ALA A 27 -3.74 1.92 14.60
C ALA A 27 -2.94 2.88 15.48
N HIS A 28 -3.04 2.74 16.80
CA HIS A 28 -2.37 3.59 17.79
C HIS A 28 -1.22 2.89 18.51
N SER A 29 -0.82 1.70 18.06
CA SER A 29 0.29 0.97 18.66
C SER A 29 1.62 1.66 18.36
N PRO A 30 2.54 1.77 19.33
CA PRO A 30 3.87 2.33 19.10
C PRO A 30 4.61 1.54 18.01
N GLY A 31 5.11 2.26 16.99
CA GLY A 31 5.85 1.68 15.87
C GLY A 31 5.02 1.42 14.60
N GLU A 32 3.71 1.47 14.68
CA GLU A 32 2.80 1.25 13.53
C GLU A 32 2.45 2.56 12.81
N ILE A 33 3.46 3.30 12.38
CA ILE A 33 3.29 4.64 11.78
C ILE A 33 2.63 4.62 10.40
N TYR A 34 2.59 3.47 9.71
CA TYR A 34 1.99 3.32 8.38
C TYR A 34 0.66 2.58 8.41
N PHE A 35 0.10 2.29 9.59
CA PHE A 35 -1.12 1.51 9.74
C PHE A 35 -2.26 2.06 8.89
N GLY A 36 -2.75 1.24 7.98
CA GLY A 36 -3.87 1.56 7.08
C GLY A 36 -3.59 2.63 6.02
N SER A 37 -2.43 3.29 6.04
CA SER A 37 -2.14 4.49 5.27
C SER A 37 -1.96 4.24 3.78
N ILE A 38 -2.18 5.31 3.00
CA ILE A 38 -1.83 5.37 1.58
C ILE A 38 -0.33 5.64 1.46
N LEU A 39 0.33 4.89 0.58
CA LEU A 39 1.76 4.95 0.31
C LEU A 39 1.98 5.58 -1.06
N ALA A 40 2.19 6.88 -1.11
CA ALA A 40 2.36 7.61 -2.37
C ALA A 40 3.31 8.81 -2.19
N PRO A 41 4.02 9.25 -3.24
CA PRO A 41 3.97 8.85 -4.65
C PRO A 41 4.83 7.63 -5.00
N TRP A 42 5.38 6.92 -4.04
CA TRP A 42 5.99 5.60 -4.18
C TRP A 42 5.67 4.74 -2.95
N PRO A 43 5.30 3.46 -3.12
CA PRO A 43 5.22 2.52 -2.01
C PRO A 43 6.60 1.97 -1.68
N ASN A 44 6.77 1.48 -0.46
CA ASN A 44 7.99 0.85 0.02
C ASN A 44 9.23 1.76 -0.13
N ARG A 45 10.43 1.22 -0.23
CA ARG A 45 11.71 1.92 -0.12
C ARG A 45 12.16 2.58 -1.43
N LEU A 46 12.75 3.76 -1.30
CA LEU A 46 13.46 4.48 -2.36
C LEU A 46 14.91 4.69 -1.90
N ASP A 47 15.87 4.11 -2.60
CA ASP A 47 17.30 4.11 -2.24
C ASP A 47 17.87 5.52 -2.09
N GLY A 48 18.45 5.80 -0.92
CA GLY A 48 18.99 7.11 -0.57
C GLY A 48 17.96 8.25 -0.61
N GLY A 49 16.66 7.95 -0.75
CA GLY A 49 15.62 8.95 -0.98
C GLY A 49 15.81 9.74 -2.28
N ARG A 50 16.48 9.18 -3.29
CA ARG A 50 16.86 9.89 -4.51
C ARG A 50 16.28 9.20 -5.73
N TYR A 51 15.98 9.99 -6.76
CA TYR A 51 15.64 9.48 -8.09
C TYR A 51 15.98 10.51 -9.16
N GLN A 52 16.05 10.06 -10.41
CA GLN A 52 16.34 10.93 -11.54
C GLN A 52 15.18 10.92 -12.54
N LEU A 53 14.81 12.09 -13.02
CA LEU A 53 13.84 12.25 -14.09
C LEU A 53 14.31 13.36 -15.05
N ALA A 54 14.33 13.08 -16.35
CA ALA A 54 14.75 14.02 -17.41
C ALA A 54 16.11 14.70 -17.13
N GLY A 55 17.07 13.93 -16.59
CA GLY A 55 18.43 14.41 -16.29
C GLY A 55 18.55 15.27 -15.03
N LYS A 56 17.48 15.43 -14.25
CA LYS A 56 17.48 16.13 -12.98
C LYS A 56 17.34 15.14 -11.83
N GLU A 57 18.16 15.34 -10.77
CA GLU A 57 18.06 14.59 -9.52
C GLU A 57 17.05 15.26 -8.58
N PHE A 58 16.26 14.45 -7.92
CA PHE A 58 15.34 14.82 -6.84
C PHE A 58 15.73 14.06 -5.59
N VAL A 59 15.58 14.72 -4.43
CA VAL A 59 15.93 14.16 -3.12
C VAL A 59 14.71 14.27 -2.22
N ALA A 60 14.09 13.16 -1.92
CA ALA A 60 13.02 13.06 -0.94
C ALA A 60 13.62 13.01 0.47
N GLY A 61 12.98 13.72 1.40
CA GLY A 61 13.38 13.71 2.82
C GLY A 61 13.00 12.41 3.54
N ASN A 62 13.26 12.38 4.85
CA ASN A 62 12.87 11.31 5.78
C ASN A 62 13.45 9.93 5.43
N LEU A 63 14.77 9.79 5.65
CA LEU A 63 15.45 8.51 5.47
C LEU A 63 15.31 7.64 6.73
N ASP A 64 15.04 6.35 6.52
CA ASP A 64 15.08 5.33 7.56
C ASP A 64 16.52 5.01 8.03
N ALA A 65 16.67 4.11 9.01
CA ALA A 65 17.97 3.71 9.54
C ALA A 65 18.87 3.02 8.47
N SER A 66 18.27 2.51 7.40
CA SER A 66 18.97 1.90 6.26
C SER A 66 19.26 2.89 5.13
N ASN A 67 19.05 4.17 5.37
CA ASN A 67 19.24 5.25 4.40
C ASN A 67 18.33 5.12 3.17
N ASN A 68 17.07 4.73 3.35
CA ASN A 68 16.04 4.71 2.32
C ASN A 68 14.90 5.67 2.72
N ALA A 69 14.29 6.37 1.74
CA ALA A 69 12.99 6.99 1.99
C ALA A 69 11.89 5.92 1.85
N ASN A 70 11.00 5.83 2.85
CA ASN A 70 10.01 4.76 2.91
C ASN A 70 8.59 5.30 2.78
N HIS A 71 7.75 4.61 1.98
CA HIS A 71 6.31 4.78 1.85
C HIS A 71 5.83 6.18 1.41
N GLY A 72 6.65 6.87 0.64
CA GLY A 72 6.25 8.14 0.02
C GLY A 72 6.14 9.30 1.00
N LEU A 73 5.14 10.17 0.80
CA LEU A 73 5.07 11.49 1.43
C LEU A 73 3.73 11.78 2.10
N VAL A 74 2.74 10.87 2.05
CA VAL A 74 1.36 11.21 2.45
C VAL A 74 0.81 10.42 3.63
N PHE A 75 1.55 9.44 4.14
CA PHE A 75 1.09 8.59 5.24
C PHE A 75 0.78 9.38 6.54
N ASP A 76 1.40 10.54 6.73
CA ASP A 76 1.20 11.45 7.87
C ASP A 76 0.51 12.78 7.49
N ARG A 77 0.02 12.90 6.24
CA ARG A 77 -0.64 14.13 5.77
C ARG A 77 -2.14 14.05 5.96
N VAL A 78 -2.73 15.23 6.20
CA VAL A 78 -4.17 15.36 6.31
C VAL A 78 -4.77 15.51 4.92
N PHE A 79 -5.65 14.60 4.55
CA PHE A 79 -6.46 14.66 3.33
C PHE A 79 -7.71 15.51 3.54
N GLU A 80 -8.17 16.15 2.49
CA GLU A 80 -9.45 16.86 2.47
C GLU A 80 -10.58 15.88 2.14
N GLU A 81 -11.68 15.97 2.88
CA GLU A 81 -12.90 15.23 2.56
C GLU A 81 -13.62 15.92 1.40
N VAL A 82 -13.77 15.18 0.29
CA VAL A 82 -14.47 15.64 -0.91
C VAL A 82 -15.97 15.33 -0.78
N SER A 83 -16.29 14.12 -0.36
CA SER A 83 -17.66 13.66 -0.11
C SER A 83 -17.67 12.50 0.88
N ALA A 84 -18.77 12.37 1.62
CA ALA A 84 -19.05 11.22 2.47
C ALA A 84 -20.55 10.95 2.50
N ASN A 85 -20.92 9.67 2.49
CA ASN A 85 -22.27 9.18 2.72
C ASN A 85 -22.21 7.87 3.54
N GLU A 86 -23.34 7.14 3.66
CA GLU A 86 -23.41 5.93 4.49
C GLU A 86 -22.53 4.77 4.01
N THR A 87 -22.17 4.76 2.71
CA THR A 87 -21.45 3.64 2.08
C THR A 87 -20.14 4.05 1.44
N GLU A 88 -19.87 5.33 1.26
CA GLU A 88 -18.69 5.81 0.54
C GLU A 88 -18.10 7.06 1.21
N VAL A 89 -16.77 7.12 1.23
CA VAL A 89 -16.02 8.35 1.49
C VAL A 89 -14.96 8.57 0.41
N VAL A 90 -14.83 9.83 -0.02
CA VAL A 90 -13.79 10.28 -0.95
C VAL A 90 -12.92 11.31 -0.24
N LEU A 91 -11.63 11.03 -0.17
CA LEU A 91 -10.61 11.91 0.39
C LEU A 91 -9.65 12.35 -0.71
N SER A 92 -9.09 13.56 -0.62
CA SER A 92 -8.16 14.06 -1.63
C SER A 92 -6.92 14.72 -1.02
N TYR A 93 -5.82 14.67 -1.77
CA TYR A 93 -4.56 15.34 -1.46
C TYR A 93 -3.94 15.90 -2.73
N GLU A 94 -3.29 17.06 -2.65
CA GLU A 94 -2.57 17.68 -3.78
C GLU A 94 -1.08 17.71 -3.47
N PHE A 95 -0.29 17.00 -4.28
CA PHE A 95 1.18 17.07 -4.24
C PHE A 95 1.69 18.36 -4.91
N GLY A 96 2.95 18.69 -4.66
CA GLY A 96 3.66 19.79 -5.34
C GLY A 96 4.40 20.75 -4.41
N ALA A 97 4.21 20.64 -3.10
CA ALA A 97 4.88 21.48 -2.12
C ALA A 97 6.20 20.89 -1.60
N ASP A 98 6.47 19.61 -1.82
CA ASP A 98 7.69 18.95 -1.36
C ASP A 98 8.82 19.14 -2.38
N PRO A 99 10.00 19.66 -1.97
CA PRO A 99 11.14 19.84 -2.89
C PRO A 99 11.64 18.53 -3.52
N GLY A 100 11.48 17.41 -2.84
CA GLY A 100 11.83 16.08 -3.34
C GLY A 100 10.80 15.50 -4.32
N TYR A 101 9.58 16.08 -4.35
CA TYR A 101 8.53 15.72 -5.29
C TYR A 101 7.73 16.97 -5.71
N PRO A 102 8.31 17.85 -6.53
CA PRO A 102 7.69 19.13 -6.89
C PRO A 102 6.67 19.03 -8.03
N PHE A 103 6.09 17.85 -8.25
CA PHE A 103 5.11 17.60 -9.31
C PHE A 103 3.70 17.83 -8.77
N ARG A 104 2.88 18.56 -9.52
CA ARG A 104 1.49 18.79 -9.17
C ARG A 104 0.64 17.59 -9.58
N VAL A 105 0.43 16.69 -8.63
CA VAL A 105 -0.43 15.50 -8.81
C VAL A 105 -1.56 15.57 -7.81
N GLY A 106 -2.80 15.56 -8.30
CA GLY A 106 -3.98 15.39 -7.46
C GLY A 106 -4.21 13.89 -7.21
N LEU A 107 -4.36 13.51 -5.95
CA LEU A 107 -4.71 12.16 -5.52
C LEU A 107 -6.10 12.18 -4.89
N ALA A 108 -7.03 11.37 -5.39
CA ALA A 108 -8.31 11.07 -4.75
C ALA A 108 -8.32 9.62 -4.32
N VAL A 109 -8.75 9.34 -3.08
CA VAL A 109 -8.88 7.99 -2.51
C VAL A 109 -10.33 7.76 -2.15
N THR A 110 -10.90 6.64 -2.58
CA THR A 110 -12.29 6.26 -2.35
C THR A 110 -12.34 4.96 -1.56
N TYR A 111 -13.14 4.95 -0.51
CA TYR A 111 -13.51 3.76 0.24
C TYR A 111 -15.01 3.54 0.08
N GLU A 112 -15.41 2.39 -0.47
CA GLU A 112 -16.80 2.05 -0.76
C GLU A 112 -17.16 0.73 -0.09
N LEU A 113 -18.17 0.75 0.80
CA LEU A 113 -18.74 -0.49 1.35
C LEU A 113 -19.52 -1.21 0.25
N ILE A 114 -19.13 -2.44 0.00
CA ILE A 114 -19.79 -3.34 -0.97
C ILE A 114 -20.40 -4.53 -0.25
N ALA A 115 -21.24 -5.30 -0.94
CA ALA A 115 -21.78 -6.54 -0.37
C ALA A 115 -20.64 -7.48 0.02
N GLY A 116 -20.58 -7.87 1.31
CA GLY A 116 -19.58 -8.75 1.87
C GLY A 116 -18.17 -8.16 1.93
N GLY A 117 -17.98 -6.82 1.89
CA GLY A 117 -16.63 -6.28 1.93
C GLY A 117 -16.47 -4.79 1.76
N LEU A 118 -15.26 -4.40 1.35
CA LEU A 118 -14.85 -3.03 1.08
C LEU A 118 -14.10 -2.97 -0.25
N LYS A 119 -14.45 -2.01 -1.09
CA LYS A 119 -13.66 -1.63 -2.26
C LYS A 119 -12.84 -0.38 -1.93
N VAL A 120 -11.56 -0.41 -2.30
CA VAL A 120 -10.64 0.72 -2.16
C VAL A 120 -10.17 1.13 -3.54
N GLY A 121 -10.35 2.41 -3.86
CA GLY A 121 -9.93 3.00 -5.12
C GLY A 121 -9.03 4.20 -4.90
N ALA A 122 -8.14 4.47 -5.86
CA ALA A 122 -7.38 5.71 -5.91
C ALA A 122 -7.29 6.20 -7.37
N THR A 123 -7.30 7.53 -7.52
CA THR A 123 -7.15 8.19 -8.82
C THR A 123 -6.06 9.25 -8.70
N ALA A 124 -4.98 9.09 -9.47
CA ALA A 124 -3.91 10.07 -9.54
C ALA A 124 -3.98 10.82 -10.88
N THR A 125 -4.01 12.14 -10.82
CA THR A 125 -4.09 13.02 -12.00
C THR A 125 -2.91 13.99 -12.00
N ASN A 126 -2.08 13.97 -13.03
CA ASN A 126 -1.05 14.99 -13.21
C ASN A 126 -1.70 16.32 -13.61
N ARG A 127 -1.74 17.27 -12.68
CA ARG A 127 -2.28 18.63 -12.85
C ARG A 127 -1.19 19.65 -13.18
N GLY A 128 0.05 19.18 -13.34
CA GLY A 128 1.21 20.00 -13.71
C GLY A 128 1.40 20.12 -15.22
N GLU A 129 2.47 20.80 -15.59
CA GLU A 129 2.87 21.05 -16.99
C GLU A 129 4.01 20.10 -17.45
N ILE A 130 4.56 19.31 -16.55
CA ILE A 130 5.66 18.37 -16.79
C ILE A 130 5.25 16.97 -16.38
N THR A 131 5.83 15.96 -17.03
CA THR A 131 5.65 14.55 -16.68
C THR A 131 6.05 14.29 -15.23
N ALA A 132 5.22 13.57 -14.49
CA ALA A 132 5.41 13.25 -13.07
C ALA A 132 5.52 11.74 -12.86
N PRO A 133 6.47 11.23 -12.07
CA PRO A 133 6.49 9.83 -11.68
C PRO A 133 5.47 9.61 -10.55
N PHE A 134 4.66 8.56 -10.63
CA PHE A 134 3.67 8.24 -9.59
C PHE A 134 3.44 6.74 -9.50
N ALA A 135 3.61 6.21 -8.30
CA ALA A 135 3.20 4.88 -7.90
C ALA A 135 2.47 4.94 -6.56
N ILE A 136 1.72 3.89 -6.23
CA ILE A 136 0.90 3.85 -5.02
C ILE A 136 0.90 2.46 -4.40
N GLY A 137 0.76 2.41 -3.09
CA GLY A 137 0.45 1.23 -2.30
C GLY A 137 -0.55 1.57 -1.19
N PHE A 138 -1.05 0.52 -0.57
CA PHE A 138 -2.01 0.57 0.53
C PHE A 138 -1.50 -0.35 1.64
N HIS A 139 -1.60 0.07 2.90
CA HIS A 139 -0.98 -0.64 4.03
C HIS A 139 -1.99 -1.15 5.08
N PRO A 140 -3.08 -1.83 4.68
CA PRO A 140 -4.03 -2.38 5.64
C PRO A 140 -3.39 -3.50 6.46
N TYR A 141 -3.68 -3.50 7.76
CA TYR A 141 -3.30 -4.56 8.70
C TYR A 141 -4.52 -5.38 9.08
N PHE A 142 -4.52 -6.65 8.79
CA PHE A 142 -5.61 -7.57 9.11
C PHE A 142 -5.30 -8.35 10.38
N LEU A 143 -6.34 -8.62 11.17
CA LEU A 143 -6.24 -9.57 12.27
C LEU A 143 -5.85 -10.96 11.74
N ALA A 144 -4.79 -11.51 12.27
CA ALA A 144 -4.25 -12.82 11.92
C ALA A 144 -3.75 -13.57 13.17
N PRO A 145 -4.66 -13.79 14.18
CA PRO A 145 -4.30 -14.59 15.34
C PRO A 145 -4.02 -16.02 14.92
N GLU A 146 -2.99 -16.63 15.49
CA GLU A 146 -2.66 -18.03 15.18
C GLU A 146 -3.72 -19.01 15.72
N PRO A 147 -4.07 -20.09 15.00
CA PRO A 147 -3.56 -20.45 13.69
C PRO A 147 -4.25 -19.67 12.56
N PHE A 148 -3.47 -19.27 11.56
CA PHE A 148 -3.97 -18.66 10.31
C PHE A 148 -3.23 -19.25 9.10
N GLU A 149 -3.78 -19.04 7.91
CA GLU A 149 -3.13 -19.32 6.63
C GLU A 149 -3.30 -18.11 5.69
N LEU A 150 -2.18 -17.66 5.13
CA LEU A 150 -2.13 -16.71 4.02
C LEU A 150 -1.69 -17.49 2.78
N SER A 151 -2.51 -17.48 1.73
CA SER A 151 -2.24 -18.29 0.53
C SER A 151 -2.61 -17.57 -0.76
N GLY A 152 -1.87 -17.85 -1.84
CA GLY A 152 -2.11 -17.29 -3.17
C GLY A 152 -1.29 -17.98 -4.25
N ALA A 153 -1.76 -17.89 -5.51
CA ALA A 153 -1.13 -18.51 -6.68
C ALA A 153 0.01 -17.64 -7.25
N PHE A 154 0.95 -17.22 -6.41
CA PHE A 154 2.09 -16.41 -6.80
C PHE A 154 3.07 -17.21 -7.66
N THR A 155 3.68 -16.53 -8.64
CA THR A 155 4.68 -17.14 -9.52
C THR A 155 6.08 -16.57 -9.33
N THR A 156 6.18 -15.45 -8.62
CA THR A 156 7.46 -14.74 -8.43
C THR A 156 7.55 -14.18 -7.03
N VAL A 157 8.70 -14.33 -6.41
CA VAL A 157 9.08 -13.69 -5.15
C VAL A 157 10.23 -12.73 -5.40
N ILE A 158 10.23 -11.59 -4.73
CA ILE A 158 11.30 -10.59 -4.80
C ILE A 158 12.32 -10.89 -3.70
N GLN A 159 13.56 -11.11 -4.11
CA GLN A 159 14.69 -11.20 -3.18
C GLN A 159 15.29 -9.80 -3.00
N THR A 160 15.64 -9.48 -1.77
CA THR A 160 16.18 -8.17 -1.37
C THR A 160 17.57 -8.30 -0.75
N ASP A 161 18.32 -7.20 -0.74
CA ASP A 161 19.56 -7.07 0.01
C ASP A 161 19.30 -6.77 1.51
N SER A 162 20.37 -6.54 2.27
CA SER A 162 20.28 -6.21 3.70
C SER A 162 19.63 -4.86 4.00
N ARG A 163 19.41 -4.01 2.96
CA ARG A 163 18.69 -2.76 3.03
C ARG A 163 17.24 -2.89 2.55
N MET A 164 16.79 -4.12 2.31
CA MET A 164 15.47 -4.44 1.77
C MET A 164 15.20 -3.86 0.37
N LEU A 165 16.27 -3.62 -0.41
CA LEU A 165 16.15 -3.19 -1.81
C LEU A 165 16.13 -4.40 -2.74
N PRO A 166 15.31 -4.41 -3.82
CA PRO A 166 15.19 -5.53 -4.74
C PRO A 166 16.51 -5.86 -5.43
N ILE A 167 16.91 -7.13 -5.39
CA ILE A 167 18.10 -7.66 -6.10
C ILE A 167 17.68 -8.46 -7.33
N THR A 168 16.70 -9.37 -7.16
CA THR A 168 16.27 -10.27 -8.23
C THR A 168 14.85 -10.77 -8.05
N LYS A 169 14.25 -11.19 -9.15
CA LYS A 169 12.97 -11.89 -9.22
C LYS A 169 13.26 -13.39 -9.27
N ALA A 170 12.75 -14.17 -8.34
CA ALA A 170 12.91 -15.61 -8.30
C ALA A 170 11.56 -16.32 -8.51
N PRO A 171 11.51 -17.46 -9.25
CA PRO A 171 10.27 -18.21 -9.41
C PRO A 171 9.82 -18.85 -8.08
N VAL A 172 8.53 -18.95 -7.89
CA VAL A 172 7.88 -19.63 -6.76
C VAL A 172 6.63 -20.34 -7.25
N ASP A 173 6.26 -21.43 -6.59
CA ASP A 173 5.03 -22.21 -6.88
C ASP A 173 3.99 -21.92 -5.79
N GLY A 174 3.38 -20.75 -5.87
CA GLY A 174 2.43 -20.26 -4.89
C GLY A 174 3.04 -19.73 -3.59
N LEU A 175 2.17 -19.35 -2.68
CA LEU A 175 2.45 -19.00 -1.29
C LEU A 175 1.49 -19.76 -0.38
N SER A 176 2.02 -20.41 0.65
CA SER A 176 1.28 -20.89 1.81
C SER A 176 2.12 -20.50 3.04
N TYR A 177 1.61 -19.56 3.84
CA TYR A 177 2.31 -19.00 4.98
C TYR A 177 1.39 -19.04 6.19
N THR A 178 1.88 -19.60 7.29
CA THR A 178 1.06 -19.91 8.49
C THR A 178 1.61 -19.29 9.78
N GLY A 179 2.67 -18.50 9.71
CA GLY A 179 3.22 -17.81 10.89
C GLY A 179 4.72 -17.55 10.81
N GLY A 180 5.23 -16.79 11.77
CA GLY A 180 6.58 -16.29 11.84
C GLY A 180 6.72 -14.86 11.28
N GLU A 181 7.96 -14.41 11.09
CA GLU A 181 8.26 -13.12 10.46
C GLU A 181 8.17 -13.21 8.94
N ILE A 182 7.59 -12.20 8.31
CA ILE A 182 7.63 -12.01 6.85
C ILE A 182 7.77 -10.52 6.55
N ASP A 183 8.66 -10.18 5.60
CA ASP A 183 8.79 -8.85 4.98
C ASP A 183 9.18 -9.08 3.50
N THR A 184 8.20 -9.46 2.67
CA THR A 184 8.50 -9.99 1.33
C THR A 184 7.42 -9.62 0.32
N CYS A 185 7.85 -9.22 -0.88
CA CYS A 185 6.97 -8.91 -2.01
C CYS A 185 6.84 -10.09 -2.97
N TYR A 186 5.60 -10.35 -3.41
CA TYR A 186 5.23 -11.40 -4.36
C TYR A 186 4.45 -10.83 -5.55
N LEU A 187 4.58 -11.50 -6.71
CA LEU A 187 3.91 -11.16 -7.96
C LEU A 187 3.27 -12.39 -8.62
N GLY A 188 2.41 -12.11 -9.59
CA GLY A 188 1.83 -13.13 -10.47
C GLY A 188 0.46 -13.64 -10.01
N ALA A 189 0.00 -13.29 -8.81
CA ALA A 189 -1.37 -13.51 -8.39
C ALA A 189 -2.17 -12.20 -8.44
N SER A 190 -3.44 -12.29 -8.79
CA SER A 190 -4.41 -11.19 -8.69
C SER A 190 -5.21 -11.20 -7.39
N GLU A 191 -5.06 -12.25 -6.59
CA GLU A 191 -5.79 -12.47 -5.33
C GLU A 191 -4.89 -13.16 -4.31
N VAL A 192 -5.11 -12.82 -3.04
CA VAL A 192 -4.57 -13.55 -1.88
C VAL A 192 -5.69 -13.82 -0.89
N SER A 193 -5.71 -15.02 -0.29
CA SER A 193 -6.64 -15.41 0.78
C SER A 193 -5.93 -15.35 2.14
N LEU A 194 -6.60 -14.76 3.12
CA LEU A 194 -6.26 -14.87 4.54
C LEU A 194 -7.37 -15.60 5.27
N LYS A 195 -7.05 -16.76 5.83
CA LYS A 195 -7.95 -17.59 6.59
C LYS A 195 -7.49 -17.69 8.04
N THR A 196 -8.38 -17.41 8.96
CA THR A 196 -8.20 -17.55 10.41
C THR A 196 -9.24 -18.52 10.98
N ALA A 197 -9.25 -18.71 12.29
CA ALA A 197 -10.31 -19.47 12.95
C ALA A 197 -11.68 -18.76 12.91
N GLY A 198 -11.70 -17.43 12.76
CA GLY A 198 -12.90 -16.60 12.82
C GLY A 198 -13.44 -16.12 11.48
N PHE A 199 -12.61 -16.08 10.45
CA PHE A 199 -13.02 -15.62 9.12
C PHE A 199 -12.07 -16.10 8.01
N GLU A 200 -12.56 -15.99 6.78
CA GLU A 200 -11.76 -16.09 5.56
C GLU A 200 -12.07 -14.89 4.68
N ILE A 201 -11.02 -14.17 4.22
CA ILE A 201 -11.15 -13.05 3.30
C ILE A 201 -10.26 -13.25 2.07
N ALA A 202 -10.69 -12.64 0.97
CA ALA A 202 -9.87 -12.46 -0.23
C ALA A 202 -9.54 -10.97 -0.40
N ILE A 203 -8.30 -10.67 -0.75
CA ILE A 203 -7.87 -9.37 -1.24
C ILE A 203 -7.62 -9.52 -2.73
N GLU A 204 -8.45 -8.85 -3.54
CA GLU A 204 -8.50 -8.98 -5.01
C GLU A 204 -7.96 -7.70 -5.66
N LEU A 205 -6.86 -7.78 -6.43
CA LEU A 205 -6.35 -6.65 -7.22
C LEU A 205 -7.23 -6.46 -8.46
N GLU A 206 -7.65 -5.21 -8.72
CA GLU A 206 -8.55 -4.92 -9.84
C GLU A 206 -7.89 -4.05 -10.92
N LYS A 207 -7.44 -2.82 -10.56
CA LYS A 207 -6.88 -1.86 -11.53
C LYS A 207 -5.48 -1.45 -11.16
N ASN A 208 -4.54 -1.62 -12.06
CA ASN A 208 -3.15 -1.12 -12.01
C ASN A 208 -2.39 -1.40 -10.70
N LEU A 209 -2.77 -2.47 -10.01
CA LEU A 209 -2.08 -3.07 -8.88
C LEU A 209 -1.68 -4.48 -9.30
N ASN A 210 -0.44 -4.87 -9.07
CA ASN A 210 0.11 -6.14 -9.54
C ASN A 210 1.16 -6.74 -8.59
N HIS A 211 1.31 -6.15 -7.41
CA HIS A 211 2.24 -6.57 -6.38
C HIS A 211 1.49 -6.74 -5.06
N PHE A 212 1.89 -7.76 -4.30
CA PHE A 212 1.51 -7.89 -2.90
C PHE A 212 2.78 -7.87 -2.04
N MET A 213 2.86 -6.93 -1.12
CA MET A 213 3.82 -6.95 -0.04
C MET A 213 3.17 -7.53 1.19
N PHE A 214 3.85 -8.42 1.88
CA PHE A 214 3.44 -8.99 3.15
C PHE A 214 4.42 -8.58 4.22
N TYR A 215 3.89 -8.01 5.31
CA TYR A 215 4.68 -7.66 6.47
C TYR A 215 4.01 -8.18 7.74
N ARG A 216 4.76 -8.94 8.51
CA ARG A 216 4.42 -9.35 9.86
C ARG A 216 5.70 -9.29 10.68
N PRO A 217 5.74 -8.48 11.76
CA PRO A 217 6.89 -8.45 12.64
C PRO A 217 7.06 -9.77 13.36
N GLY A 218 8.26 -10.02 13.88
CA GLY A 218 8.55 -11.21 14.69
C GLY A 218 7.80 -11.20 16.03
N PRO A 219 7.83 -12.33 16.74
CA PRO A 219 7.00 -12.64 17.92
C PRO A 219 7.07 -11.62 19.06
N ASP A 220 8.13 -10.86 19.15
CA ASP A 220 8.32 -9.88 20.23
C ASP A 220 7.62 -8.52 19.98
N GLN A 221 6.95 -8.33 18.83
CA GLN A 221 6.42 -7.03 18.40
C GLN A 221 4.89 -6.99 18.16
N GLY A 222 4.12 -7.98 18.58
CA GLY A 222 2.67 -8.00 18.46
C GLY A 222 2.16 -8.88 17.30
N GLU A 223 2.04 -10.17 17.55
CA GLU A 223 1.83 -11.24 16.57
C GLU A 223 0.39 -11.38 16.03
N SER A 224 -0.54 -10.54 16.42
CA SER A 224 -1.95 -10.77 16.06
C SER A 224 -2.39 -10.21 14.71
N MET A 225 -1.48 -9.57 13.95
CA MET A 225 -1.81 -8.90 12.69
C MET A 225 -0.81 -9.21 11.59
N ILE A 226 -1.27 -9.02 10.35
CA ILE A 226 -0.44 -9.05 9.15
C ILE A 226 -0.83 -7.90 8.21
N ALA A 227 0.14 -7.15 7.72
CA ALA A 227 -0.08 -6.23 6.62
C ALA A 227 -0.09 -7.01 5.30
N ILE A 228 -1.13 -6.77 4.50
CA ILE A 228 -1.26 -7.28 3.14
C ILE A 228 -1.40 -6.06 2.25
N GLU A 229 -0.32 -5.70 1.57
CA GLU A 229 -0.20 -4.42 0.89
C GLU A 229 -0.35 -4.58 -0.64
N PRO A 230 -1.52 -4.24 -1.21
CA PRO A 230 -1.65 -4.04 -2.66
C PRO A 230 -0.79 -2.87 -3.12
N MET A 231 0.10 -3.10 -4.12
CA MET A 231 0.98 -2.06 -4.64
C MET A 231 1.00 -2.03 -6.17
N SER A 232 1.25 -0.84 -6.73
CA SER A 232 1.42 -0.64 -8.18
C SER A 232 2.86 -0.80 -8.66
N SER A 233 3.83 -0.87 -7.73
CA SER A 233 5.25 -0.98 -8.06
C SER A 233 6.03 -1.75 -7.00
N LEU A 234 7.22 -2.19 -7.34
CA LEU A 234 8.22 -2.67 -6.39
C LEU A 234 8.83 -1.53 -5.58
N ALA A 235 9.51 -1.88 -4.48
CA ALA A 235 10.47 -0.98 -3.85
C ALA A 235 11.48 -0.50 -4.90
N ASN A 236 11.96 0.74 -4.71
CA ASN A 236 12.98 1.36 -5.56
C ASN A 236 12.60 1.53 -7.05
N ALA A 237 11.28 1.53 -7.36
CA ALA A 237 10.80 1.62 -8.74
C ALA A 237 11.23 2.90 -9.45
N PHE A 238 11.38 4.02 -8.73
CA PHE A 238 11.85 5.27 -9.32
C PHE A 238 13.34 5.26 -9.71
N HIS A 239 14.11 4.26 -9.25
CA HIS A 239 15.44 3.96 -9.80
C HIS A 239 15.39 2.97 -10.95
N ASN A 240 14.61 1.90 -10.80
CA ASN A 240 14.71 0.73 -11.66
C ASN A 240 13.73 0.77 -12.84
N GLU A 241 12.53 1.32 -12.63
CA GLU A 241 11.39 1.18 -13.54
C GLU A 241 10.60 2.50 -13.68
N ILE A 242 11.23 3.68 -13.47
CA ILE A 242 10.54 4.98 -13.42
C ILE A 242 9.68 5.23 -14.66
N ALA A 243 10.10 4.76 -15.82
CA ALA A 243 9.38 4.94 -17.08
C ALA A 243 7.99 4.29 -17.10
N GLU A 244 7.77 3.25 -16.31
CA GLU A 244 6.48 2.56 -16.18
C GLU A 244 5.49 3.33 -15.30
N HIS A 245 6.00 4.27 -14.51
CA HIS A 245 5.25 5.02 -13.51
C HIS A 245 5.02 6.49 -13.89
N LEU A 246 5.28 6.88 -15.13
CA LEU A 246 5.10 8.26 -15.58
C LEU A 246 3.62 8.59 -15.85
N LEU A 247 3.23 9.79 -15.45
CA LEU A 247 1.96 10.45 -15.80
C LEU A 247 2.29 11.70 -16.61
N GLU A 248 1.85 11.73 -17.87
CA GLU A 248 1.95 12.94 -18.70
C GLU A 248 1.04 14.05 -18.18
N PRO A 249 1.29 15.34 -18.52
CA PRO A 249 0.40 16.43 -18.18
C PRO A 249 -1.06 16.14 -18.56
N GLY A 250 -1.98 16.27 -17.59
CA GLY A 250 -3.40 15.96 -17.73
C GLY A 250 -3.75 14.47 -17.69
N GLN A 251 -2.77 13.57 -17.67
CA GLN A 251 -3.05 12.14 -17.59
C GLN A 251 -3.59 11.75 -16.21
N THR A 252 -4.55 10.82 -16.22
CA THR A 252 -5.14 10.21 -15.03
C THR A 252 -4.86 8.71 -15.04
N ARG A 253 -4.52 8.14 -13.87
CA ARG A 253 -4.39 6.70 -13.65
C ARG A 253 -5.21 6.29 -12.43
N GLU A 254 -5.98 5.22 -12.59
CA GLU A 254 -6.82 4.64 -11.54
C GLU A 254 -6.15 3.39 -10.98
N PHE A 255 -6.36 3.15 -9.67
CA PHE A 255 -5.89 1.97 -8.95
C PHE A 255 -7.03 1.46 -8.09
N SER A 256 -7.23 0.15 -7.98
CA SER A 256 -8.23 -0.40 -7.06
C SER A 256 -7.96 -1.84 -6.67
N PHE A 257 -8.48 -2.20 -5.50
CA PHE A 257 -8.59 -3.55 -4.99
C PHE A 257 -9.86 -3.70 -4.16
N ALA A 258 -10.26 -4.93 -3.89
CA ALA A 258 -11.38 -5.24 -3.02
C ALA A 258 -10.96 -6.19 -1.89
N ILE A 259 -11.57 -6.03 -0.72
CA ILE A 259 -11.51 -6.94 0.42
C ILE A 259 -12.88 -7.60 0.50
N ARG A 260 -12.95 -8.93 0.45
CA ARG A 260 -14.22 -9.69 0.46
C ARG A 260 -14.19 -10.83 1.46
N MET A 261 -15.27 -10.97 2.23
CA MET A 261 -15.53 -12.18 2.99
C MET A 261 -15.82 -13.36 2.04
N ARG A 262 -15.37 -14.54 2.43
CA ARG A 262 -15.55 -15.81 1.72
C ARG A 262 -16.52 -16.72 2.48
#